data_891b23246f53a30fde57dca35377de25
#
_entry.id   891b23246f53a30fde57dca35377de25
#
_cell.length_a   1.000
_cell.length_b   1.000
_cell.length_c   1.000
_cell.angle_alpha   90.00
_cell.angle_beta   90.00
_cell.angle_gamma   90.00
#
_symmetry.space_group_name_H-M   'P 1'
#
loop_
_entity.id
_entity.type
_entity.pdbx_description
1 polymer ?
#
loop_
_entity_poly.entity_id
_entity_poly.type
_entity_poly.pdbx_seq_one_letter_code
_entity_poly.pdbx_strand_id
1 'polypeptide(L)'
;MNKVESNLSPQVANFSPPRRTLPRRAFLRGVGLGVAALAPASALFGSNSKRKGKGQGIGHGMGMGQGMGEGHEDRITEGDAALLRFAAAAEILETDFWVQYNELAGIQDVEEPDGSGNPDYTEAVKQLDEDMDQYIHDNTEDERTHFTFLNAYLVSKGADPVNLDQFRTLPGSTATGSSGKLRLTNLTKLTLDTSWFTRYRSRDHNPDLEPNFVFPQAIPDLFTGQHTAIPRTNADTADPDLLQVIANTAGFHFATIEQGGNSLYPAMAQRATDVEVLRILISIGPTETMHFQTWQDKAGNAPQVSAHDPVNKNTVTFPDLNSPPFDGEDFQTNLIMPEPCPFLSRNLPVCSIIRPTETNGIAMGVVKFLTDMGLFIGQPPAFFALLNELAERADAAEREDED
;
A
#
# COMPACT_ATOMS: atom_id res chain seq x y z
N MET A 1 -68.02 -19.65 -30.30
CA MET A 1 -67.31 -19.32 -29.03
C MET A 1 -65.82 -19.25 -29.33
N ASN A 2 -65.36 -18.09 -29.70
CA ASN A 2 -63.95 -17.85 -30.07
C ASN A 2 -63.28 -17.14 -28.91
N LYS A 3 -62.26 -17.76 -28.34
CA LYS A 3 -61.34 -17.13 -27.41
C LYS A 3 -60.27 -16.40 -28.22
N VAL A 4 -60.19 -15.10 -28.02
CA VAL A 4 -59.06 -14.26 -28.49
C VAL A 4 -58.07 -14.21 -27.35
N GLU A 5 -56.87 -14.77 -27.57
CA GLU A 5 -55.73 -14.60 -26.69
C GLU A 5 -54.94 -13.37 -27.19
N SER A 6 -54.83 -12.38 -26.33
CA SER A 6 -54.02 -11.19 -26.56
C SER A 6 -52.57 -11.41 -26.05
N ASN A 7 -51.63 -11.62 -26.97
CA ASN A 7 -50.19 -11.58 -26.71
C ASN A 7 -49.77 -10.12 -26.69
N LEU A 8 -49.46 -9.58 -25.50
CA LEU A 8 -48.71 -8.35 -25.31
C LEU A 8 -47.37 -8.70 -24.65
N SER A 9 -46.33 -8.82 -25.46
CA SER A 9 -44.94 -8.81 -24.99
C SER A 9 -44.53 -7.34 -24.76
N PRO A 10 -43.90 -7.01 -23.62
CA PRO A 10 -43.34 -5.69 -23.45
C PRO A 10 -42.04 -5.59 -24.26
N GLN A 11 -41.99 -4.67 -25.22
CA GLN A 11 -40.76 -4.23 -25.85
C GLN A 11 -39.94 -3.45 -24.80
N VAL A 12 -38.83 -4.03 -24.36
CA VAL A 12 -37.79 -3.32 -23.65
C VAL A 12 -37.07 -2.47 -24.67
N ALA A 13 -37.27 -1.16 -24.60
CA ALA A 13 -36.52 -0.20 -25.39
C ALA A 13 -35.09 -0.17 -24.87
N ASN A 14 -34.15 -0.68 -25.66
CA ASN A 14 -32.71 -0.52 -25.43
C ASN A 14 -32.34 0.98 -25.63
N PHE A 15 -32.29 1.70 -24.53
CA PHE A 15 -31.66 3.02 -24.50
C PHE A 15 -30.15 2.80 -24.28
N SER A 16 -29.39 2.84 -25.36
CA SER A 16 -27.93 3.03 -25.28
C SER A 16 -27.67 4.52 -25.24
N PRO A 17 -27.12 5.07 -24.15
CA PRO A 17 -26.72 6.47 -24.15
C PRO A 17 -25.51 6.66 -25.08
N PRO A 18 -25.39 7.83 -25.75
CA PRO A 18 -24.25 8.10 -26.62
C PRO A 18 -22.97 8.11 -25.79
N ARG A 19 -22.01 7.24 -26.14
CA ARG A 19 -20.66 7.17 -25.56
C ARG A 19 -19.95 8.50 -25.83
N ARG A 20 -19.88 9.38 -24.83
CA ARG A 20 -18.90 10.46 -24.79
C ARG A 20 -17.68 9.95 -24.07
N THR A 21 -16.70 9.49 -24.81
CA THR A 21 -15.34 9.29 -24.30
C THR A 21 -14.75 10.67 -23.99
N LEU A 22 -14.79 11.07 -22.74
CA LEU A 22 -13.96 12.18 -22.28
C LEU A 22 -12.54 11.60 -22.12
N PRO A 23 -11.52 12.25 -22.70
CA PRO A 23 -10.15 11.82 -22.47
C PRO A 23 -9.85 11.88 -20.97
N ARG A 24 -9.18 10.86 -20.43
CA ARG A 24 -8.82 10.71 -19.00
C ARG A 24 -8.22 11.99 -18.41
N ARG A 25 -7.43 12.72 -19.20
CA ARG A 25 -6.83 14.03 -18.85
C ARG A 25 -7.84 15.13 -18.51
N ALA A 26 -9.08 15.05 -19.00
CA ALA A 26 -10.11 16.07 -18.70
C ALA A 26 -10.76 15.86 -17.32
N PHE A 27 -10.78 14.62 -16.82
CA PHE A 27 -11.32 14.30 -15.48
C PHE A 27 -10.39 14.79 -14.37
N LEU A 28 -9.09 14.51 -14.48
CA LEU A 28 -8.10 14.92 -13.47
C LEU A 28 -7.96 16.46 -13.41
N ARG A 29 -8.01 17.17 -14.54
CA ARG A 29 -8.04 18.64 -14.55
C ARG A 29 -9.30 19.25 -13.93
N GLY A 30 -10.40 18.50 -13.93
CA GLY A 30 -11.65 18.93 -13.28
C GLY A 30 -11.62 18.79 -11.76
N VAL A 31 -10.90 17.82 -11.23
CA VAL A 31 -10.77 17.58 -9.77
C VAL A 31 -9.76 18.55 -9.15
N GLY A 32 -8.65 18.85 -9.83
CA GLY A 32 -7.63 19.78 -9.34
C GLY A 32 -8.09 21.23 -9.19
N LEU A 33 -9.14 21.66 -9.89
CA LEU A 33 -9.70 23.03 -9.77
C LEU A 33 -10.75 23.16 -8.66
N GLY A 34 -11.23 22.07 -8.07
CA GLY A 34 -12.21 22.07 -6.98
C GLY A 34 -11.62 22.17 -5.57
N VAL A 35 -10.33 21.86 -5.39
CA VAL A 35 -9.66 21.81 -4.07
C VAL A 35 -9.05 23.16 -3.65
N ALA A 36 -8.90 24.12 -4.56
CA ALA A 36 -8.32 25.44 -4.27
C ALA A 36 -9.22 26.39 -3.43
N ALA A 37 -10.36 25.93 -2.91
CA ALA A 37 -11.29 26.77 -2.13
C ALA A 37 -11.45 26.36 -0.65
N LEU A 38 -10.66 25.45 -0.13
CA LEU A 38 -10.63 25.14 1.30
C LEU A 38 -9.32 25.65 1.91
N ALA A 39 -9.31 26.94 2.25
CA ALA A 39 -8.28 27.52 3.08
C ALA A 39 -8.25 26.82 4.46
N PRO A 40 -7.07 26.57 5.04
CA PRO A 40 -6.98 25.85 6.32
C PRO A 40 -7.58 26.67 7.44
N ALA A 41 -8.55 26.10 8.16
CA ALA A 41 -9.13 26.65 9.39
C ALA A 41 -8.16 26.46 10.59
N SER A 42 -6.90 26.87 10.44
CA SER A 42 -5.87 26.82 11.50
C SER A 42 -5.64 28.16 12.20
N ALA A 43 -6.60 29.08 12.16
CA ALA A 43 -6.46 30.41 12.78
C ALA A 43 -7.55 30.75 13.80
N LEU A 44 -7.98 29.81 14.67
CA LEU A 44 -8.95 30.09 15.75
C LEU A 44 -8.63 29.43 17.10
N PHE A 45 -7.37 29.36 17.49
CA PHE A 45 -7.01 29.25 18.92
C PHE A 45 -5.88 30.22 19.24
N GLY A 46 -6.19 31.49 19.15
CA GLY A 46 -5.38 32.56 19.66
C GLY A 46 -5.72 32.81 21.13
N SER A 47 -4.66 32.81 21.89
CA SER A 47 -4.54 33.23 23.28
C SER A 47 -5.40 34.44 23.68
N ASN A 48 -6.07 34.34 24.82
CA ASN A 48 -6.19 35.38 25.82
C ASN A 48 -6.88 34.78 27.07
N SER A 49 -6.29 34.83 28.24
CA SER A 49 -6.46 36.01 29.08
C SER A 49 -5.65 35.90 30.36
N LYS A 50 -4.79 36.86 30.56
CA LYS A 50 -4.31 37.19 31.92
C LYS A 50 -5.45 37.76 32.73
N ARG A 51 -5.79 37.15 33.87
CA ARG A 51 -6.43 37.85 34.99
C ARG A 51 -5.70 37.55 36.30
N LYS A 52 -5.06 38.58 36.83
CA LYS A 52 -4.62 38.66 38.22
C LYS A 52 -5.84 38.75 39.11
N GLY A 53 -5.87 37.93 40.15
CA GLY A 53 -6.76 38.06 41.30
C GLY A 53 -6.02 37.62 42.54
N LYS A 54 -5.71 38.60 43.41
CA LYS A 54 -5.21 38.40 44.79
C LYS A 54 -6.33 37.88 45.69
N GLY A 55 -6.00 36.92 46.55
CA GLY A 55 -6.86 36.55 47.71
C GLY A 55 -6.10 35.64 48.65
N GLN A 56 -5.84 36.17 49.83
CA GLN A 56 -5.20 35.55 50.99
C GLN A 56 -6.06 34.45 51.64
N GLY A 57 -5.37 33.51 52.35
CA GLY A 57 -5.97 32.89 53.53
C GLY A 57 -5.58 31.44 53.79
N ILE A 58 -4.56 31.21 54.57
CA ILE A 58 -4.40 30.43 55.82
C ILE A 58 -5.10 29.05 55.91
N GLY A 59 -4.29 28.01 56.21
CA GLY A 59 -4.79 26.90 57.01
C GLY A 59 -4.17 25.54 56.78
N HIS A 60 -3.26 25.17 57.62
CA HIS A 60 -2.75 23.88 58.08
C HIS A 60 -3.48 22.59 57.71
N GLY A 61 -2.69 21.56 57.30
CA GLY A 61 -3.09 20.19 57.36
C GLY A 61 -1.99 19.26 56.81
N MET A 62 -1.14 18.72 57.71
CA MET A 62 -0.24 17.63 57.41
C MET A 62 -1.05 16.37 57.06
N GLY A 63 -0.75 15.75 55.94
CA GLY A 63 -1.18 14.41 55.57
C GLY A 63 -0.14 13.78 54.64
N MET A 64 0.80 13.03 55.23
CA MET A 64 1.64 12.10 54.47
C MET A 64 0.75 11.01 53.90
N GLY A 65 0.55 11.02 52.61
CA GLY A 65 0.03 9.89 51.81
C GLY A 65 1.00 9.64 50.67
N GLN A 66 1.87 8.65 50.85
CA GLN A 66 2.62 8.07 49.79
C GLN A 66 1.62 7.40 48.84
N GLY A 67 1.31 8.03 47.74
CA GLY A 67 0.61 7.45 46.61
C GLY A 67 1.65 7.13 45.54
N MET A 68 2.28 5.97 45.62
CA MET A 68 2.89 5.34 44.46
C MET A 68 1.73 4.88 43.57
N GLY A 69 1.52 5.58 42.47
CA GLY A 69 0.46 5.30 41.52
C GLY A 69 0.61 6.14 40.24
N GLU A 70 1.83 6.52 39.89
CA GLU A 70 2.09 7.22 38.65
C GLU A 70 2.98 6.32 37.77
N GLY A 71 2.40 5.45 36.93
CA GLY A 71 3.18 4.63 36.03
C GLY A 71 2.41 3.61 35.20
N HIS A 72 1.09 3.54 35.32
CA HIS A 72 0.30 2.53 34.58
C HIS A 72 -0.67 3.07 33.53
N GLU A 73 -0.98 4.38 33.52
CA GLU A 73 -2.00 4.95 32.63
C GLU A 73 -1.50 5.30 31.21
N ASP A 74 -0.17 5.24 30.95
CA ASP A 74 0.39 5.64 29.65
C ASP A 74 0.93 4.48 28.81
N ARG A 75 0.75 3.23 29.21
CA ARG A 75 1.27 2.06 28.48
C ARG A 75 0.17 1.39 27.68
N ILE A 76 0.46 1.11 26.41
CA ILE A 76 -0.37 0.23 25.57
C ILE A 76 -0.18 -1.24 25.98
N THR A 77 -1.12 -2.11 25.60
CA THR A 77 -1.02 -3.55 25.83
C THR A 77 0.16 -4.18 25.08
N GLU A 78 0.61 -5.37 25.52
CA GLU A 78 1.64 -6.11 24.77
C GLU A 78 1.15 -6.49 23.37
N GLY A 79 -0.16 -6.78 23.20
CA GLY A 79 -0.79 -7.05 21.91
C GLY A 79 -0.74 -5.83 21.00
N ASP A 80 -1.13 -4.64 21.50
CA ASP A 80 -1.06 -3.41 20.74
C ASP A 80 0.37 -3.04 20.35
N ALA A 81 1.32 -3.19 21.28
CA ALA A 81 2.74 -2.99 20.98
C ALA A 81 3.25 -3.95 19.89
N ALA A 82 2.80 -5.21 19.91
CA ALA A 82 3.17 -6.20 18.90
C ALA A 82 2.62 -5.85 17.52
N LEU A 83 1.35 -5.40 17.43
CA LEU A 83 0.75 -4.92 16.18
C LEU A 83 1.55 -3.75 15.59
N LEU A 84 1.83 -2.72 16.40
CA LEU A 84 2.55 -1.54 15.92
C LEU A 84 4.02 -1.83 15.60
N ARG A 85 4.68 -2.76 16.31
CA ARG A 85 6.04 -3.18 15.98
C ARG A 85 6.10 -3.93 14.65
N PHE A 86 5.12 -4.79 14.36
CA PHE A 86 5.06 -5.45 13.07
C PHE A 86 4.77 -4.44 11.96
N ALA A 87 3.82 -3.52 12.15
CA ALA A 87 3.57 -2.43 11.22
C ALA A 87 4.86 -1.63 10.96
N ALA A 88 5.56 -1.17 12.01
CA ALA A 88 6.80 -0.42 11.86
C ALA A 88 7.90 -1.21 11.10
N ALA A 89 7.98 -2.54 11.28
CA ALA A 89 8.90 -3.36 10.51
C ALA A 89 8.52 -3.43 9.03
N ALA A 90 7.23 -3.56 8.72
CA ALA A 90 6.73 -3.56 7.34
C ALA A 90 7.03 -2.22 6.67
N GLU A 91 6.71 -1.10 7.31
CA GLU A 91 6.97 0.24 6.81
C GLU A 91 8.47 0.55 6.59
N ILE A 92 9.36 0.05 7.46
CA ILE A 92 10.81 0.17 7.25
C ILE A 92 11.25 -0.57 5.98
N LEU A 93 10.70 -1.75 5.72
CA LEU A 93 10.99 -2.52 4.51
C LEU A 93 10.38 -1.86 3.28
N GLU A 94 9.21 -1.31 3.41
CA GLU A 94 8.49 -0.59 2.39
C GLU A 94 9.23 0.69 2.00
N THR A 95 9.60 1.51 2.96
CA THR A 95 10.46 2.69 2.75
C THR A 95 11.77 2.31 2.04
N ASP A 96 12.40 1.17 2.39
CA ASP A 96 13.69 0.79 1.77
C ASP A 96 13.56 0.55 0.26
N PHE A 97 12.49 -0.09 -0.20
CA PHE A 97 12.32 -0.26 -1.64
C PHE A 97 11.80 1.02 -2.33
N TRP A 98 10.93 1.81 -1.68
CA TRP A 98 10.47 3.07 -2.25
C TRP A 98 11.64 4.06 -2.45
N VAL A 99 12.56 4.14 -1.49
CA VAL A 99 13.80 4.93 -1.64
C VAL A 99 14.62 4.45 -2.85
N GLN A 100 14.70 3.15 -3.15
CA GLN A 100 15.39 2.64 -4.33
C GLN A 100 14.72 3.09 -5.63
N TYR A 101 13.40 3.20 -5.66
CA TYR A 101 12.68 3.74 -6.81
C TYR A 101 12.85 5.24 -6.90
N ASN A 102 12.72 5.97 -5.77
CA ASN A 102 12.81 7.41 -5.76
C ASN A 102 14.19 7.91 -6.20
N GLU A 103 15.27 7.29 -5.74
CA GLU A 103 16.63 7.68 -6.12
C GLU A 103 16.92 7.56 -7.63
N LEU A 104 16.16 6.71 -8.34
CA LEU A 104 16.32 6.45 -9.78
C LEU A 104 15.27 7.14 -10.64
N ALA A 105 14.01 7.21 -10.19
CA ALA A 105 12.89 7.65 -11.00
C ALA A 105 12.01 8.70 -10.35
N GLY A 106 12.11 8.93 -9.03
CA GLY A 106 11.35 9.96 -8.32
C GLY A 106 12.05 11.32 -8.32
N ILE A 107 11.55 12.22 -7.47
CA ILE A 107 12.13 13.54 -7.24
C ILE A 107 13.10 13.44 -6.06
N GLN A 108 14.32 13.96 -6.26
CA GLN A 108 15.35 14.04 -5.22
C GLN A 108 15.43 15.48 -4.72
N ASP A 109 15.03 15.70 -3.50
CA ASP A 109 15.03 17.02 -2.86
C ASP A 109 15.44 16.93 -1.37
N VAL A 110 15.02 17.87 -0.54
CA VAL A 110 15.37 17.91 0.88
C VAL A 110 14.60 16.85 1.70
N GLU A 111 13.45 16.41 1.23
CA GLU A 111 12.59 15.41 1.88
C GLU A 111 13.07 14.00 1.55
N GLU A 112 13.42 13.76 0.28
CA GLU A 112 13.97 12.50 -0.22
C GLU A 112 15.33 12.73 -0.92
N PRO A 113 16.42 12.97 -0.16
CA PRO A 113 17.68 13.46 -0.71
C PRO A 113 18.58 12.39 -1.33
N ASP A 114 18.18 11.13 -1.32
CA ASP A 114 19.01 10.02 -1.79
C ASP A 114 18.97 9.88 -3.32
N GLY A 115 20.14 9.66 -3.94
CA GLY A 115 20.26 9.49 -5.38
C GLY A 115 20.38 10.79 -6.16
N SER A 116 20.28 10.69 -7.48
CA SER A 116 20.34 11.85 -8.38
C SER A 116 19.52 11.69 -9.67
N GLY A 117 18.66 10.71 -9.72
CA GLY A 117 17.81 10.40 -10.87
C GLY A 117 18.54 9.67 -12.01
N ASN A 118 17.81 8.82 -12.70
CA ASN A 118 18.19 8.20 -13.96
C ASN A 118 17.21 8.68 -15.04
N PRO A 119 17.58 9.63 -15.89
CA PRO A 119 16.64 10.23 -16.84
C PRO A 119 15.95 9.20 -17.75
N ASP A 120 16.67 8.18 -18.23
CA ASP A 120 16.11 7.18 -19.13
C ASP A 120 15.07 6.31 -18.41
N TYR A 121 15.33 5.95 -17.14
CA TYR A 121 14.39 5.17 -16.35
C TYR A 121 13.18 6.02 -15.92
N THR A 122 13.38 7.28 -15.58
CA THR A 122 12.31 8.23 -15.29
C THR A 122 11.36 8.36 -16.48
N GLU A 123 11.90 8.53 -17.70
CA GLU A 123 11.07 8.57 -18.91
C GLU A 123 10.35 7.26 -19.20
N ALA A 124 10.95 6.11 -18.88
CA ALA A 124 10.30 4.81 -19.04
C ALA A 124 9.13 4.61 -18.05
N VAL A 125 9.27 4.98 -16.77
CA VAL A 125 8.15 4.91 -15.82
C VAL A 125 7.05 5.91 -16.16
N LYS A 126 7.40 7.08 -16.71
CA LYS A 126 6.45 8.09 -17.19
C LYS A 126 5.56 7.63 -18.36
N GLN A 127 5.88 6.51 -19.00
CA GLN A 127 4.96 5.89 -19.96
C GLN A 127 3.69 5.35 -19.29
N LEU A 128 3.74 5.03 -17.99
CA LEU A 128 2.58 4.58 -17.22
C LEU A 128 1.70 5.78 -16.79
N ASP A 129 2.34 6.90 -16.47
CA ASP A 129 1.69 8.20 -16.20
C ASP A 129 2.74 9.32 -16.23
N GLU A 130 2.44 10.48 -16.81
CA GLU A 130 3.41 11.57 -16.95
C GLU A 130 3.87 12.17 -15.60
N ASP A 131 3.14 11.92 -14.51
CA ASP A 131 3.43 12.41 -13.17
C ASP A 131 4.04 11.31 -12.25
N MET A 132 4.57 10.22 -12.82
CA MET A 132 5.10 9.08 -12.05
C MET A 132 6.22 9.46 -11.08
N ASP A 133 7.10 10.38 -11.45
CA ASP A 133 8.18 10.87 -10.59
C ASP A 133 7.65 11.53 -9.31
N GLN A 134 6.57 12.31 -9.42
CA GLN A 134 5.91 12.91 -8.26
C GLN A 134 5.23 11.85 -7.40
N TYR A 135 4.49 10.90 -7.99
CA TYR A 135 3.83 9.84 -7.22
C TYR A 135 4.83 8.94 -6.47
N ILE A 136 5.97 8.61 -7.10
CA ILE A 136 7.04 7.83 -6.46
C ILE A 136 7.63 8.62 -5.28
N HIS A 137 7.86 9.92 -5.44
CA HIS A 137 8.34 10.78 -4.38
C HIS A 137 7.38 10.83 -3.21
N ASP A 138 6.11 11.18 -3.47
CA ASP A 138 5.09 11.35 -2.43
C ASP A 138 4.86 10.05 -1.65
N ASN A 139 4.78 8.90 -2.34
CA ASN A 139 4.66 7.60 -1.68
C ASN A 139 5.91 7.29 -0.81
N THR A 140 7.10 7.63 -1.29
CA THR A 140 8.34 7.43 -0.51
C THR A 140 8.34 8.25 0.77
N GLU A 141 7.86 9.49 0.71
CA GLU A 141 7.74 10.37 1.88
C GLU A 141 6.68 9.82 2.86
N ASP A 142 5.52 9.41 2.36
CA ASP A 142 4.45 8.83 3.18
C ASP A 142 4.98 7.62 4.00
N GLU A 143 5.61 6.64 3.36
CA GLU A 143 6.15 5.45 4.03
C GLU A 143 7.24 5.79 5.06
N ARG A 144 8.08 6.78 4.74
CA ARG A 144 9.09 7.27 5.69
C ARG A 144 8.45 7.88 6.93
N THR A 145 7.35 8.61 6.76
CA THR A 145 6.63 9.21 7.89
C THR A 145 5.90 8.16 8.71
N HIS A 146 5.37 7.10 8.09
CA HIS A 146 4.68 6.00 8.76
C HIS A 146 5.60 5.32 9.79
N PHE A 147 6.74 4.76 9.37
CA PHE A 147 7.60 4.07 10.34
C PHE A 147 8.21 5.01 11.39
N THR A 148 8.51 6.24 11.00
CA THR A 148 9.05 7.24 11.94
C THR A 148 8.04 7.54 13.03
N PHE A 149 6.78 7.75 12.67
CA PHE A 149 5.70 7.98 13.61
C PHE A 149 5.43 6.75 14.50
N LEU A 150 5.33 5.56 13.91
CA LEU A 150 5.08 4.32 14.64
C LEU A 150 6.16 4.05 15.70
N ASN A 151 7.43 4.21 15.35
CA ASN A 151 8.54 4.05 16.29
C ASN A 151 8.53 5.13 17.39
N ALA A 152 8.24 6.38 17.05
CA ALA A 152 8.12 7.45 18.03
C ALA A 152 6.96 7.21 19.01
N TYR A 153 5.82 6.73 18.52
CA TYR A 153 4.68 6.39 19.34
C TYR A 153 5.00 5.22 20.30
N LEU A 154 5.59 4.13 19.79
CA LEU A 154 6.04 2.99 20.60
C LEU A 154 6.93 3.47 21.77
N VAL A 155 7.94 4.28 21.48
CA VAL A 155 8.83 4.84 22.51
C VAL A 155 8.06 5.70 23.52
N SER A 156 7.13 6.52 23.05
CA SER A 156 6.30 7.37 23.94
C SER A 156 5.43 6.57 24.92
N LYS A 157 5.06 5.35 24.54
CA LYS A 157 4.29 4.41 25.37
C LYS A 157 5.17 3.42 26.15
N GLY A 158 6.48 3.60 26.13
CA GLY A 158 7.46 2.75 26.83
C GLY A 158 7.66 1.37 26.22
N ALA A 159 7.30 1.20 24.94
CA ALA A 159 7.56 0.01 24.13
C ALA A 159 8.84 0.19 23.29
N ASP A 160 9.48 -0.93 22.94
CA ASP A 160 10.70 -0.92 22.14
C ASP A 160 10.38 -0.59 20.67
N PRO A 161 11.11 0.36 20.05
CA PRO A 161 11.01 0.61 18.62
C PRO A 161 11.63 -0.54 17.82
N VAL A 162 11.34 -0.55 16.52
CA VAL A 162 11.96 -1.49 15.56
C VAL A 162 13.10 -0.82 14.83
N ASN A 163 14.22 -1.55 14.69
CA ASN A 163 15.36 -1.15 13.87
C ASN A 163 15.87 -2.36 13.09
N LEU A 164 15.97 -2.20 11.76
CA LEU A 164 16.45 -3.23 10.83
C LEU A 164 17.81 -2.89 10.22
N ASP A 165 18.47 -1.82 10.62
CA ASP A 165 19.70 -1.32 9.99
C ASP A 165 20.85 -2.34 9.96
N GLN A 166 20.92 -3.22 10.95
CA GLN A 166 21.91 -4.31 10.97
C GLN A 166 21.78 -5.28 9.78
N PHE A 167 20.64 -5.29 9.11
CA PHE A 167 20.34 -6.13 7.95
C PHE A 167 20.43 -5.39 6.62
N ARG A 168 20.88 -4.14 6.61
CA ARG A 168 21.18 -3.38 5.37
C ARG A 168 22.47 -3.91 4.75
N THR A 169 22.38 -5.07 4.12
CA THR A 169 23.54 -5.82 3.60
C THR A 169 23.42 -6.13 2.11
N LEU A 170 22.23 -5.95 1.53
CA LEU A 170 21.99 -6.23 0.11
C LEU A 170 22.54 -5.13 -0.78
N PRO A 171 23.14 -5.46 -1.94
CA PRO A 171 23.54 -4.45 -2.89
C PRO A 171 22.28 -3.83 -3.54
N GLY A 172 22.28 -2.50 -3.68
CA GLY A 172 21.33 -1.77 -4.51
C GLY A 172 21.75 -1.73 -5.98
N SER A 173 21.06 -0.88 -6.76
CA SER A 173 21.46 -0.55 -8.12
C SER A 173 22.84 0.11 -8.16
N THR A 174 23.55 -0.06 -9.28
CA THR A 174 24.77 0.68 -9.62
C THR A 174 24.60 1.54 -10.90
N ALA A 175 23.36 1.65 -11.40
CA ALA A 175 23.04 2.54 -12.50
C ALA A 175 23.22 4.01 -12.08
N THR A 176 23.43 4.87 -13.05
CA THR A 176 23.44 6.33 -12.84
C THR A 176 22.18 6.73 -12.10
N GLY A 177 22.33 7.59 -11.11
CA GLY A 177 21.22 8.03 -10.25
C GLY A 177 21.14 7.33 -8.90
N SER A 178 21.58 6.07 -8.81
CA SER A 178 21.60 5.34 -7.55
C SER A 178 22.55 5.94 -6.52
N SER A 179 22.16 5.90 -5.25
CA SER A 179 23.00 6.33 -4.12
C SER A 179 24.14 5.34 -3.80
N GLY A 180 24.06 4.10 -4.30
CA GLY A 180 25.03 3.03 -3.99
C GLY A 180 24.97 2.51 -2.54
N LYS A 181 23.95 2.88 -1.77
CA LYS A 181 23.76 2.41 -0.40
C LYS A 181 23.38 0.92 -0.35
N LEU A 182 23.71 0.25 0.76
CA LEU A 182 23.23 -1.09 1.04
C LEU A 182 21.74 -1.05 1.44
N ARG A 183 21.03 -2.10 1.09
CA ARG A 183 19.57 -2.21 1.17
C ARG A 183 19.09 -3.33 2.10
N LEU A 184 17.85 -3.21 2.54
CA LEU A 184 17.09 -4.28 3.20
C LEU A 184 16.41 -5.20 2.20
N THR A 185 16.05 -4.67 1.04
CA THR A 185 15.20 -5.30 0.02
C THR A 185 15.92 -5.46 -1.31
N ASN A 186 15.51 -6.45 -2.09
CA ASN A 186 16.09 -6.77 -3.39
C ASN A 186 15.05 -6.54 -4.50
N LEU A 187 15.27 -5.53 -5.33
CA LEU A 187 14.38 -5.20 -6.45
C LEU A 187 14.85 -5.79 -7.80
N THR A 188 15.90 -6.63 -7.79
CA THR A 188 16.51 -7.13 -9.03
C THR A 188 16.19 -8.59 -9.33
N LYS A 189 15.46 -9.28 -8.43
CA LYS A 189 15.15 -10.71 -8.51
C LYS A 189 13.74 -11.02 -8.03
N LEU A 190 12.77 -10.21 -8.43
CA LEU A 190 11.38 -10.36 -8.03
C LEU A 190 10.67 -11.43 -8.87
N THR A 191 9.75 -12.14 -8.25
CA THR A 191 8.73 -12.99 -8.88
C THR A 191 7.37 -12.43 -8.46
N LEU A 192 6.61 -11.87 -9.39
CA LEU A 192 5.39 -11.15 -9.08
C LEU A 192 4.14 -11.97 -9.40
N ASP A 193 3.29 -12.13 -8.39
CA ASP A 193 1.91 -12.59 -8.58
C ASP A 193 1.07 -11.40 -9.05
N THR A 194 0.71 -11.38 -10.32
CA THR A 194 -0.11 -10.33 -10.93
C THR A 194 -1.60 -10.69 -11.01
N SER A 195 -2.03 -11.78 -10.36
CA SER A 195 -3.44 -12.21 -10.31
C SER A 195 -4.32 -11.22 -9.53
N TRP A 196 -3.74 -10.43 -8.62
CA TRP A 196 -4.45 -9.37 -7.92
C TRP A 196 -5.06 -8.35 -8.90
N PHE A 197 -4.35 -8.06 -9.99
CA PHE A 197 -4.82 -7.12 -11.01
C PHE A 197 -6.11 -7.60 -11.67
N THR A 198 -6.17 -8.86 -12.10
CA THR A 198 -7.39 -9.45 -12.68
C THR A 198 -8.48 -9.65 -11.63
N ARG A 199 -8.12 -9.98 -10.38
CA ARG A 199 -9.04 -10.17 -9.26
C ARG A 199 -9.84 -8.91 -8.96
N TYR A 200 -9.17 -7.77 -8.82
CA TYR A 200 -9.84 -6.51 -8.50
C TYR A 200 -10.55 -5.85 -9.69
N ARG A 201 -10.36 -6.39 -10.90
CA ARG A 201 -11.02 -5.92 -12.12
C ARG A 201 -12.06 -6.89 -12.67
N SER A 202 -12.23 -8.02 -12.03
CA SER A 202 -13.23 -9.01 -12.45
C SER A 202 -14.64 -8.48 -12.21
N ARG A 203 -15.47 -8.54 -13.25
CA ARG A 203 -16.92 -8.28 -13.16
C ARG A 203 -17.71 -9.54 -12.83
N ASP A 204 -17.20 -10.68 -13.23
CA ASP A 204 -17.93 -11.94 -13.23
C ASP A 204 -17.60 -12.79 -12.00
N HIS A 205 -16.45 -12.55 -11.36
CA HIS A 205 -15.97 -13.32 -10.23
C HIS A 205 -15.64 -12.44 -9.04
N ASN A 206 -16.13 -12.82 -7.88
CA ASN A 206 -15.79 -12.21 -6.61
C ASN A 206 -14.98 -13.21 -5.78
N PRO A 207 -13.73 -12.91 -5.39
CA PRO A 207 -12.86 -13.86 -4.68
C PRO A 207 -13.44 -14.34 -3.34
N ASP A 208 -14.33 -13.59 -2.71
CA ASP A 208 -14.95 -14.02 -1.45
C ASP A 208 -16.15 -14.93 -1.65
N LEU A 209 -16.85 -14.75 -2.74
CA LEU A 209 -17.99 -15.62 -3.08
C LEU A 209 -17.54 -16.89 -3.79
N GLU A 210 -16.41 -16.84 -4.48
CA GLU A 210 -15.83 -17.91 -5.27
C GLU A 210 -14.36 -18.17 -4.86
N PRO A 211 -14.10 -18.57 -3.61
CA PRO A 211 -12.73 -18.70 -3.08
C PRO A 211 -11.88 -19.75 -3.80
N ASN A 212 -12.49 -20.64 -4.59
CA ASN A 212 -11.79 -21.63 -5.39
C ASN A 212 -11.53 -21.19 -6.83
N PHE A 213 -12.02 -20.02 -7.24
CA PHE A 213 -11.73 -19.51 -8.58
C PHE A 213 -10.27 -19.04 -8.66
N VAL A 214 -9.57 -19.52 -9.68
CA VAL A 214 -8.17 -19.14 -9.92
C VAL A 214 -8.16 -17.98 -10.90
N PHE A 215 -7.84 -16.80 -10.39
CA PHE A 215 -7.69 -15.62 -11.22
C PHE A 215 -6.42 -15.74 -12.09
N PRO A 216 -6.52 -15.45 -13.39
CA PRO A 216 -5.35 -15.50 -14.27
C PRO A 216 -4.34 -14.42 -13.90
N GLN A 217 -3.08 -14.66 -14.22
CA GLN A 217 -2.04 -13.64 -14.16
C GLN A 217 -2.26 -12.59 -15.25
N ALA A 218 -2.22 -11.31 -14.90
CA ALA A 218 -2.26 -10.24 -15.89
C ALA A 218 -1.01 -10.26 -16.78
N ILE A 219 0.14 -10.51 -16.17
CA ILE A 219 1.43 -10.65 -16.84
C ILE A 219 2.02 -12.03 -16.45
N PRO A 220 1.70 -13.09 -17.20
CA PRO A 220 2.11 -14.46 -16.83
C PRO A 220 3.62 -14.65 -16.69
N ASP A 221 4.41 -13.93 -17.48
CA ASP A 221 5.86 -14.07 -17.46
C ASP A 221 6.47 -13.58 -16.14
N LEU A 222 5.84 -12.60 -15.44
CA LEU A 222 6.32 -12.11 -14.15
C LEU A 222 6.09 -13.10 -13.00
N PHE A 223 5.20 -14.07 -13.17
CA PHE A 223 4.90 -15.08 -12.15
C PHE A 223 5.91 -16.22 -12.12
N THR A 224 6.83 -16.27 -13.09
CA THR A 224 7.85 -17.31 -13.21
C THR A 224 9.23 -16.71 -13.42
N GLY A 225 10.24 -17.26 -12.74
CA GLY A 225 11.60 -16.74 -12.86
C GLY A 225 11.87 -15.55 -11.96
N GLN A 226 12.90 -14.79 -12.29
CA GLN A 226 13.30 -13.60 -11.54
C GLN A 226 13.34 -12.38 -12.47
N HIS A 227 12.85 -11.26 -12.01
CA HIS A 227 12.71 -10.02 -12.79
C HIS A 227 13.28 -8.85 -12.01
N THR A 228 13.83 -7.89 -12.73
CA THR A 228 14.26 -6.64 -12.11
C THR A 228 13.19 -5.56 -12.32
N ALA A 229 12.92 -4.83 -11.26
CA ALA A 229 12.02 -3.67 -11.29
C ALA A 229 12.75 -2.32 -11.29
N ILE A 230 14.09 -2.35 -11.19
CA ILE A 230 14.97 -1.19 -11.32
C ILE A 230 16.14 -1.52 -12.25
N PRO A 231 16.73 -0.57 -12.96
CA PRO A 231 17.98 -0.79 -13.67
C PRO A 231 19.08 -1.25 -12.71
N ARG A 232 19.68 -2.41 -12.95
CA ARG A 232 20.80 -2.92 -12.10
C ARG A 232 22.08 -2.14 -12.31
N THR A 233 22.31 -1.77 -13.57
CA THR A 233 23.48 -1.01 -14.05
C THR A 233 23.08 -0.19 -15.28
N ASN A 234 23.95 0.68 -15.77
CA ASN A 234 23.73 1.41 -17.03
C ASN A 234 23.61 0.51 -18.27
N ALA A 235 23.93 -0.79 -18.17
CA ALA A 235 23.69 -1.71 -19.27
C ALA A 235 22.20 -1.98 -19.49
N ASP A 236 21.39 -1.93 -18.43
CA ASP A 236 19.94 -2.12 -18.51
C ASP A 236 19.23 -0.92 -19.16
N THR A 237 19.84 0.27 -19.15
CA THR A 237 19.28 1.48 -19.77
C THR A 237 19.68 1.61 -21.26
N ALA A 238 20.57 0.76 -21.74
CA ALA A 238 21.05 0.82 -23.12
C ALA A 238 20.07 0.20 -24.14
N ASP A 239 19.16 -0.64 -23.68
CA ASP A 239 18.09 -1.26 -24.48
C ASP A 239 16.74 -0.66 -24.06
N PRO A 240 16.11 0.15 -24.91
CA PRO A 240 14.85 0.82 -24.57
C PRO A 240 13.70 -0.15 -24.28
N ASP A 241 13.62 -1.29 -24.96
CA ASP A 241 12.56 -2.26 -24.75
C ASP A 241 12.75 -2.99 -23.42
N LEU A 242 14.00 -3.35 -23.08
CA LEU A 242 14.31 -3.92 -21.76
C LEU A 242 14.04 -2.92 -20.64
N LEU A 243 14.42 -1.66 -20.82
CA LEU A 243 14.18 -0.62 -19.84
C LEU A 243 12.67 -0.39 -19.62
N GLN A 244 11.87 -0.43 -20.68
CA GLN A 244 10.42 -0.32 -20.57
C GLN A 244 9.82 -1.55 -19.87
N VAL A 245 10.31 -2.76 -20.11
CA VAL A 245 9.93 -3.97 -19.36
C VAL A 245 10.24 -3.79 -17.87
N ILE A 246 11.41 -3.25 -17.52
CA ILE A 246 11.80 -2.96 -16.13
C ILE A 246 10.84 -1.94 -15.50
N ALA A 247 10.52 -0.87 -16.19
CA ALA A 247 9.60 0.16 -15.72
C ALA A 247 8.16 -0.36 -15.54
N ASN A 248 7.68 -1.16 -16.49
CA ASN A 248 6.38 -1.82 -16.36
C ASN A 248 6.35 -2.79 -15.17
N THR A 249 7.45 -3.55 -14.96
CA THR A 249 7.60 -4.45 -13.80
C THR A 249 7.53 -3.67 -12.49
N ALA A 250 8.14 -2.47 -12.43
CA ALA A 250 8.04 -1.58 -11.28
C ALA A 250 6.58 -1.18 -11.02
N GLY A 251 5.83 -0.74 -12.02
CA GLY A 251 4.43 -0.37 -11.89
C GLY A 251 3.55 -1.49 -11.32
N PHE A 252 3.79 -2.74 -11.75
CA PHE A 252 3.11 -3.90 -11.18
C PHE A 252 3.60 -4.25 -9.77
N HIS A 253 4.89 -4.03 -9.45
CA HIS A 253 5.40 -4.22 -8.10
C HIS A 253 4.81 -3.21 -7.11
N PHE A 254 4.71 -1.93 -7.48
CA PHE A 254 4.07 -0.90 -6.66
C PHE A 254 2.69 -1.34 -6.17
N ALA A 255 1.81 -1.68 -7.10
CA ALA A 255 0.47 -2.11 -6.74
C ALA A 255 0.44 -3.46 -5.99
N THR A 256 1.40 -4.36 -6.24
CA THR A 256 1.53 -5.62 -5.51
C THR A 256 1.79 -5.40 -4.03
N ILE A 257 2.66 -4.46 -3.69
CA ILE A 257 2.99 -4.12 -2.30
C ILE A 257 1.81 -3.43 -1.63
N GLU A 258 1.31 -2.37 -2.24
CA GLU A 258 0.26 -1.52 -1.66
C GLU A 258 -1.06 -2.28 -1.43
N GLN A 259 -1.37 -3.28 -2.25
CA GLN A 259 -2.51 -4.16 -1.95
C GLN A 259 -2.27 -4.98 -0.67
N GLY A 260 -1.02 -5.24 -0.33
CA GLY A 260 -0.64 -5.89 0.92
C GLY A 260 -0.91 -5.00 2.13
N GLY A 261 -0.47 -3.73 2.11
CA GLY A 261 -0.72 -2.72 3.13
C GLY A 261 -2.22 -2.48 3.31
N ASN A 262 -2.94 -2.28 2.20
CA ASN A 262 -4.40 -2.15 2.18
C ASN A 262 -5.14 -3.30 2.87
N SER A 263 -4.60 -4.52 2.86
CA SER A 263 -5.18 -5.69 3.54
C SER A 263 -4.69 -5.83 4.99
N LEU A 264 -3.43 -5.50 5.26
CA LEU A 264 -2.78 -5.68 6.56
C LEU A 264 -3.39 -4.79 7.64
N TYR A 265 -3.48 -3.48 7.38
CA TYR A 265 -3.92 -2.51 8.37
C TYR A 265 -5.36 -2.74 8.86
N PRO A 266 -6.37 -2.96 8.01
CA PRO A 266 -7.72 -3.30 8.48
C PRO A 266 -7.79 -4.61 9.27
N ALA A 267 -6.93 -5.59 8.96
CA ALA A 267 -6.85 -6.85 9.70
C ALA A 267 -6.26 -6.63 11.11
N MET A 268 -5.19 -5.84 11.23
CA MET A 268 -4.62 -5.47 12.52
C MET A 268 -5.56 -4.60 13.36
N ALA A 269 -6.27 -3.67 12.74
CA ALA A 269 -7.20 -2.77 13.42
C ALA A 269 -8.31 -3.53 14.18
N GLN A 270 -8.73 -4.70 13.71
CA GLN A 270 -9.73 -5.53 14.38
C GLN A 270 -9.22 -6.14 15.70
N ARG A 271 -7.90 -6.17 15.90
CA ARG A 271 -7.23 -6.77 17.06
C ARG A 271 -6.77 -5.74 18.10
N ALA A 272 -6.80 -4.45 17.75
CA ALA A 272 -6.34 -3.39 18.64
C ALA A 272 -7.29 -3.25 19.83
N THR A 273 -6.72 -3.19 21.03
CA THR A 273 -7.42 -2.93 22.29
C THR A 273 -7.49 -1.44 22.56
N ASP A 274 -6.35 -0.75 22.51
CA ASP A 274 -6.26 0.68 22.79
C ASP A 274 -6.85 1.50 21.62
N VAL A 275 -7.70 2.47 21.94
CA VAL A 275 -8.38 3.31 20.96
C VAL A 275 -7.43 4.22 20.18
N GLU A 276 -6.28 4.63 20.76
CA GLU A 276 -5.25 5.37 20.03
C GLU A 276 -4.56 4.47 19.01
N VAL A 277 -4.25 3.21 19.38
CA VAL A 277 -3.68 2.22 18.48
C VAL A 277 -4.64 1.91 17.34
N LEU A 278 -5.92 1.67 17.66
CA LEU A 278 -6.96 1.54 16.64
C LEU A 278 -6.98 2.76 15.71
N ARG A 279 -6.95 3.97 16.27
CA ARG A 279 -6.94 5.21 15.48
C ARG A 279 -5.71 5.32 14.57
N ILE A 280 -4.53 4.92 15.04
CA ILE A 280 -3.31 4.88 14.23
C ILE A 280 -3.51 3.96 13.03
N LEU A 281 -3.92 2.71 13.28
CA LEU A 281 -4.09 1.70 12.24
C LEU A 281 -5.15 2.10 11.20
N ILE A 282 -6.27 2.70 11.62
CA ILE A 282 -7.30 3.20 10.70
C ILE A 282 -6.97 4.57 10.08
N SER A 283 -5.85 5.20 10.47
CA SER A 283 -5.36 6.43 9.85
C SER A 283 -4.31 6.13 8.77
N ILE A 284 -3.38 5.20 9.02
CA ILE A 284 -2.39 4.77 8.03
C ILE A 284 -3.05 3.84 6.98
N GLY A 285 -3.83 2.85 7.38
CA GLY A 285 -4.45 1.90 6.44
C GLY A 285 -5.20 2.52 5.27
N PRO A 286 -5.98 3.60 5.40
CA PRO A 286 -6.56 4.31 4.27
C PRO A 286 -5.57 4.97 3.32
N THR A 287 -4.37 5.36 3.75
CA THR A 287 -3.32 5.83 2.82
C THR A 287 -2.83 4.69 1.96
N GLU A 288 -2.62 3.50 2.53
CA GLU A 288 -2.31 2.27 1.78
C GLU A 288 -3.38 1.95 0.71
N THR A 289 -4.65 2.19 1.04
CA THR A 289 -5.75 2.05 0.08
C THR A 289 -5.64 3.04 -1.06
N MET A 290 -5.29 4.30 -0.78
CA MET A 290 -5.09 5.35 -1.79
C MET A 290 -3.88 5.04 -2.67
N HIS A 291 -2.76 4.60 -2.08
CA HIS A 291 -1.58 4.15 -2.79
C HIS A 291 -1.93 2.99 -3.73
N PHE A 292 -2.56 1.94 -3.20
CA PHE A 292 -2.96 0.80 -4.02
C PHE A 292 -3.86 1.22 -5.18
N GLN A 293 -4.84 2.08 -4.94
CA GLN A 293 -5.75 2.55 -5.98
C GLN A 293 -4.99 3.30 -7.08
N THR A 294 -4.07 4.17 -6.70
CA THR A 294 -3.22 4.91 -7.62
C THR A 294 -2.38 3.95 -8.46
N TRP A 295 -1.65 3.05 -7.82
CA TRP A 295 -0.73 2.16 -8.52
C TRP A 295 -1.42 1.10 -9.38
N GLN A 296 -2.59 0.62 -8.97
CA GLN A 296 -3.41 -0.26 -9.82
C GLN A 296 -3.83 0.44 -11.12
N ASP A 297 -4.22 1.71 -11.04
CA ASP A 297 -4.53 2.50 -12.23
C ASP A 297 -3.30 2.67 -13.14
N LYS A 298 -2.14 3.01 -12.56
CA LYS A 298 -0.90 3.19 -13.32
C LYS A 298 -0.39 1.88 -13.93
N ALA A 299 -0.44 0.76 -13.21
CA ALA A 299 -0.10 -0.55 -13.77
C ALA A 299 -0.93 -0.89 -15.02
N GLY A 300 -2.21 -0.49 -15.03
CA GLY A 300 -3.09 -0.67 -16.20
C GLY A 300 -2.70 0.13 -17.44
N ASN A 301 -1.83 1.12 -17.31
CA ASN A 301 -1.33 1.93 -18.42
C ASN A 301 0.00 1.43 -19.00
N ALA A 302 0.56 0.34 -18.42
CA ALA A 302 1.82 -0.22 -18.90
C ALA A 302 1.77 -0.47 -20.41
N PRO A 303 2.67 0.15 -21.21
CA PRO A 303 2.65 -0.03 -22.66
C PRO A 303 3.02 -1.47 -23.06
N GLN A 304 2.44 -1.94 -24.16
CA GLN A 304 2.80 -3.21 -24.75
C GLN A 304 4.28 -3.22 -25.15
N VAL A 305 5.04 -4.20 -24.65
CA VAL A 305 6.45 -4.37 -24.94
C VAL A 305 6.88 -5.81 -24.67
N SER A 306 7.91 -6.29 -25.33
CA SER A 306 8.56 -7.58 -25.04
C SER A 306 10.07 -7.43 -25.16
N ALA A 307 10.80 -7.87 -24.14
CA ALA A 307 12.25 -7.87 -24.16
C ALA A 307 12.85 -9.08 -23.46
N HIS A 308 14.05 -9.47 -23.89
CA HIS A 308 14.86 -10.50 -23.26
C HIS A 308 15.80 -9.87 -22.23
N ASP A 309 15.71 -10.33 -20.98
CA ASP A 309 16.67 -9.97 -19.94
C ASP A 309 17.93 -10.84 -20.05
N PRO A 310 19.08 -10.28 -20.43
CA PRO A 310 20.31 -11.05 -20.62
C PRO A 310 20.93 -11.53 -19.30
N VAL A 311 20.55 -10.95 -18.15
CA VAL A 311 21.04 -11.33 -16.82
C VAL A 311 20.22 -12.47 -16.25
N ASN A 312 18.91 -12.31 -16.17
CA ASN A 312 17.99 -13.31 -15.62
C ASN A 312 17.62 -14.43 -16.62
N LYS A 313 18.03 -14.28 -17.92
CA LYS A 313 17.85 -15.29 -18.96
C LYS A 313 16.40 -15.64 -19.26
N ASN A 314 15.51 -14.69 -19.14
CA ASN A 314 14.09 -14.83 -19.44
C ASN A 314 13.63 -13.73 -20.40
N THR A 315 12.48 -13.93 -20.99
CA THR A 315 11.79 -12.91 -21.80
C THR A 315 10.50 -12.55 -21.07
N VAL A 316 10.20 -11.27 -20.99
CA VAL A 316 8.96 -10.77 -20.42
C VAL A 316 8.18 -10.05 -21.51
N THR A 317 6.91 -10.39 -21.61
CA THR A 317 5.97 -9.77 -22.54
C THR A 317 4.83 -9.12 -21.77
N PHE A 318 4.70 -7.82 -21.92
CA PHE A 318 3.55 -7.07 -21.49
C PHE A 318 2.55 -7.00 -22.64
N PRO A 319 1.33 -7.54 -22.50
CA PRO A 319 0.30 -7.46 -23.51
C PRO A 319 -0.27 -6.03 -23.60
N ASP A 320 -1.06 -5.77 -24.63
CA ASP A 320 -1.92 -4.58 -24.64
C ASP A 320 -3.04 -4.76 -23.62
N LEU A 321 -2.88 -4.11 -22.48
CA LEU A 321 -3.84 -4.17 -21.39
C LEU A 321 -5.15 -3.40 -21.69
N ASN A 322 -5.26 -2.71 -22.82
CA ASN A 322 -6.47 -2.04 -23.29
C ASN A 322 -7.24 -2.81 -24.37
N SER A 323 -6.78 -4.06 -24.64
CA SER A 323 -7.40 -4.97 -25.60
C SER A 323 -7.89 -6.25 -24.89
N PRO A 324 -8.85 -7.00 -25.46
CA PRO A 324 -9.31 -8.25 -24.85
C PRO A 324 -8.15 -9.20 -24.49
N PRO A 325 -8.21 -9.91 -23.34
CA PRO A 325 -9.36 -10.06 -22.45
C PRO A 325 -9.63 -8.86 -21.53
N PHE A 326 -8.75 -7.88 -21.51
CA PHE A 326 -8.94 -6.64 -20.76
C PHE A 326 -9.62 -5.62 -21.67
N ASP A 327 -10.70 -5.00 -21.26
CA ASP A 327 -11.26 -3.83 -21.95
C ASP A 327 -11.02 -2.56 -21.15
N GLY A 328 -11.13 -1.40 -21.78
CA GLY A 328 -10.80 -0.12 -21.16
C GLY A 328 -11.63 0.23 -19.92
N GLU A 329 -12.78 -0.43 -19.70
CA GLU A 329 -13.58 -0.24 -18.50
C GLU A 329 -13.13 -1.16 -17.35
N ASP A 330 -12.47 -2.27 -17.65
CA ASP A 330 -11.90 -3.18 -16.65
C ASP A 330 -10.67 -2.56 -15.95
N PHE A 331 -10.11 -1.49 -16.53
CA PHE A 331 -9.03 -0.70 -15.94
C PHE A 331 -9.50 0.40 -14.99
N GLN A 332 -10.78 0.54 -14.78
CA GLN A 332 -11.29 1.42 -13.73
C GLN A 332 -10.97 0.79 -12.39
N THR A 333 -10.38 1.55 -11.50
CA THR A 333 -10.08 1.09 -10.16
C THR A 333 -11.37 0.76 -9.44
N ASN A 334 -11.67 -0.50 -9.33
CA ASN A 334 -12.86 -0.97 -8.64
C ASN A 334 -12.45 -1.81 -7.42
N LEU A 335 -11.95 -1.11 -6.40
CA LEU A 335 -11.61 -1.73 -5.10
C LEU A 335 -12.85 -2.14 -4.32
N ILE A 336 -13.98 -1.56 -4.67
CA ILE A 336 -15.22 -1.74 -3.93
C ILE A 336 -16.07 -2.75 -4.70
N MET A 337 -16.09 -3.99 -4.22
CA MET A 337 -16.89 -5.06 -4.79
C MET A 337 -18.13 -5.28 -3.95
N PRO A 338 -19.31 -5.32 -4.58
CA PRO A 338 -20.53 -5.70 -3.87
C PRO A 338 -20.41 -7.14 -3.38
N GLU A 339 -20.60 -7.35 -2.08
CA GLU A 339 -20.64 -8.69 -1.51
C GLU A 339 -21.65 -8.80 -0.38
N PRO A 340 -22.18 -9.99 -0.09
CA PRO A 340 -22.85 -10.25 1.19
C PRO A 340 -21.81 -10.02 2.30
N CYS A 341 -22.25 -9.57 3.45
CA CYS A 341 -21.38 -9.44 4.63
C CYS A 341 -21.39 -10.75 5.43
N PRO A 342 -20.68 -11.82 5.00
CA PRO A 342 -20.79 -13.16 5.59
C PRO A 342 -20.27 -13.22 7.03
N PHE A 343 -19.39 -12.30 7.41
CA PHE A 343 -18.92 -12.13 8.78
C PHE A 343 -20.00 -11.60 9.74
N LEU A 344 -21.10 -11.04 9.21
CA LEU A 344 -22.27 -10.65 9.97
C LEU A 344 -23.44 -11.59 9.71
N SER A 345 -23.98 -11.57 8.50
CA SER A 345 -25.10 -12.42 8.08
C SER A 345 -25.25 -12.44 6.56
N ARG A 346 -25.43 -13.65 6.00
CA ARG A 346 -25.76 -13.80 4.57
C ARG A 346 -27.16 -13.30 4.19
N ASN A 347 -27.98 -12.99 5.18
CA ASN A 347 -29.34 -12.45 4.97
C ASN A 347 -29.36 -10.93 4.82
N LEU A 348 -28.23 -10.25 5.04
CA LEU A 348 -28.08 -8.83 4.82
C LEU A 348 -27.89 -8.55 3.33
N PRO A 349 -28.34 -7.38 2.84
CA PRO A 349 -28.06 -6.95 1.48
C PRO A 349 -26.55 -6.89 1.20
N VAL A 350 -26.19 -7.09 -0.06
CA VAL A 350 -24.80 -6.87 -0.49
C VAL A 350 -24.38 -5.42 -0.26
N CYS A 351 -23.13 -5.22 0.11
CA CYS A 351 -22.54 -3.91 0.37
C CYS A 351 -21.24 -3.78 -0.42
N SER A 352 -21.00 -2.61 -0.98
CA SER A 352 -19.71 -2.30 -1.60
C SER A 352 -18.72 -1.95 -0.51
N ILE A 353 -17.74 -2.80 -0.29
CA ILE A 353 -16.76 -2.67 0.81
C ILE A 353 -15.34 -2.94 0.31
N ILE A 354 -14.38 -2.30 0.98
CA ILE A 354 -12.99 -2.74 1.02
C ILE A 354 -12.89 -3.67 2.22
N ARG A 355 -12.37 -4.86 2.01
CA ARG A 355 -12.34 -5.88 3.04
C ARG A 355 -10.96 -6.41 3.33
N PRO A 356 -10.64 -6.67 4.60
CA PRO A 356 -9.58 -7.59 4.94
C PRO A 356 -10.08 -9.01 4.62
N THR A 357 -9.39 -9.72 3.75
CA THR A 357 -9.79 -11.06 3.33
C THR A 357 -9.60 -12.09 4.44
N GLU A 358 -8.59 -11.91 5.27
CA GLU A 358 -8.27 -12.79 6.40
C GLU A 358 -7.68 -11.97 7.54
N THR A 359 -8.05 -12.28 8.76
CA THR A 359 -7.52 -11.62 9.95
C THR A 359 -6.61 -12.52 10.78
N ASN A 360 -6.70 -13.85 10.61
CA ASN A 360 -5.85 -14.81 11.29
C ASN A 360 -4.60 -15.10 10.48
N GLY A 361 -3.43 -14.92 11.08
CA GLY A 361 -2.16 -15.18 10.42
C GLY A 361 -1.81 -14.18 9.32
N ILE A 362 -2.39 -12.98 9.33
CA ILE A 362 -2.15 -11.97 8.28
C ILE A 362 -0.71 -11.47 8.28
N ALA A 363 -0.11 -11.27 9.45
CA ALA A 363 1.27 -10.80 9.55
C ALA A 363 2.27 -11.85 9.03
N MET A 364 2.10 -13.12 9.41
CA MET A 364 2.86 -14.22 8.84
C MET A 364 2.62 -14.39 7.34
N GLY A 365 1.39 -14.15 6.89
CA GLY A 365 1.02 -14.15 5.48
C GLY A 365 1.79 -13.10 4.69
N VAL A 366 1.92 -11.88 5.21
CA VAL A 366 2.73 -10.80 4.60
C VAL A 366 4.21 -11.18 4.53
N VAL A 367 4.81 -11.68 5.61
CA VAL A 367 6.22 -12.12 5.60
C VAL A 367 6.45 -13.22 4.55
N LYS A 368 5.52 -14.18 4.47
CA LYS A 368 5.58 -15.23 3.44
C LYS A 368 5.47 -14.65 2.03
N PHE A 369 4.50 -13.78 1.80
CA PHE A 369 4.26 -13.15 0.50
C PHE A 369 5.48 -12.37 0.00
N LEU A 370 6.08 -11.52 0.82
CA LEU A 370 7.28 -10.76 0.49
C LEU A 370 8.51 -11.67 0.28
N THR A 371 8.59 -12.78 1.03
CA THR A 371 9.64 -13.78 0.86
C THR A 371 9.50 -14.54 -0.47
N ASP A 372 8.30 -15.00 -0.78
CA ASP A 372 8.01 -15.72 -2.03
C ASP A 372 8.22 -14.83 -3.26
N MET A 373 7.92 -13.55 -3.14
CA MET A 373 8.19 -12.53 -4.15
C MET A 373 9.70 -12.37 -4.45
N GLY A 374 10.57 -12.80 -3.55
CA GLY A 374 12.02 -12.66 -3.68
C GLY A 374 12.60 -11.36 -3.14
N LEU A 375 11.78 -10.54 -2.48
CA LEU A 375 12.19 -9.24 -1.94
C LEU A 375 13.35 -9.34 -0.94
N PHE A 376 13.48 -10.48 -0.26
CA PHE A 376 14.50 -10.74 0.76
C PHE A 376 15.62 -11.67 0.31
N ILE A 377 15.77 -11.92 -0.99
CA ILE A 377 16.86 -12.75 -1.52
C ILE A 377 18.21 -12.15 -1.12
N GLY A 378 18.99 -12.94 -0.37
CA GLY A 378 20.32 -12.56 0.11
C GLY A 378 20.35 -12.14 1.59
N GLN A 379 19.21 -12.00 2.24
CA GLN A 379 19.15 -11.72 3.68
C GLN A 379 19.58 -12.94 4.51
N PRO A 380 20.25 -12.72 5.66
CA PRO A 380 20.71 -13.80 6.53
C PRO A 380 19.54 -14.44 7.32
N PRO A 381 19.70 -15.67 7.82
CA PRO A 381 18.67 -16.34 8.61
C PRO A 381 18.17 -15.55 9.83
N ALA A 382 19.03 -14.73 10.43
CA ALA A 382 18.66 -13.88 11.56
C ALA A 382 17.62 -12.79 11.20
N PHE A 383 17.62 -12.32 9.96
CA PHE A 383 16.60 -11.41 9.45
C PHE A 383 15.22 -12.08 9.45
N PHE A 384 15.12 -13.27 8.88
CA PHE A 384 13.86 -14.04 8.84
C PHE A 384 13.38 -14.42 10.24
N ALA A 385 14.32 -14.78 11.14
CA ALA A 385 13.96 -15.09 12.53
C ALA A 385 13.31 -13.88 13.23
N LEU A 386 13.86 -12.67 13.04
CA LEU A 386 13.29 -11.45 13.60
C LEU A 386 11.92 -11.11 12.99
N LEU A 387 11.78 -11.17 11.65
CA LEU A 387 10.49 -10.87 11.01
C LEU A 387 9.40 -11.86 11.42
N ASN A 388 9.73 -13.15 11.48
CA ASN A 388 8.78 -14.17 11.94
C ASN A 388 8.38 -13.94 13.40
N GLU A 389 9.32 -13.61 14.30
CA GLU A 389 9.00 -13.30 15.70
C GLU A 389 8.02 -12.10 15.80
N LEU A 390 8.28 -11.03 15.05
CA LEU A 390 7.40 -9.86 15.04
C LEU A 390 6.02 -10.22 14.50
N ALA A 391 5.95 -10.99 13.41
CA ALA A 391 4.70 -11.40 12.79
C ALA A 391 3.89 -12.36 13.68
N GLU A 392 4.54 -13.36 14.28
CA GLU A 392 3.90 -14.30 15.22
C GLU A 392 3.27 -13.57 16.41
N ARG A 393 3.98 -12.57 16.96
CA ARG A 393 3.45 -11.75 18.07
C ARG A 393 2.27 -10.89 17.64
N ALA A 394 2.33 -10.29 16.46
CA ALA A 394 1.21 -9.52 15.92
C ALA A 394 -0.02 -10.39 15.62
N ASP A 395 0.19 -11.59 15.08
CA ASP A 395 -0.88 -12.54 14.82
C ASP A 395 -1.47 -13.16 16.11
N ALA A 396 -0.71 -13.17 17.21
CA ALA A 396 -1.17 -13.60 18.53
C ALA A 396 -1.91 -12.50 19.31
N ALA A 397 -1.87 -11.23 18.84
CA ALA A 397 -2.61 -10.16 19.48
C ALA A 397 -4.11 -10.39 19.38
N GLU A 398 -4.81 -10.23 20.49
CA GLU A 398 -6.28 -10.31 20.59
C GLU A 398 -6.78 -9.02 21.23
N ARG A 399 -7.94 -8.58 20.79
CA ARG A 399 -8.61 -7.45 21.41
C ARG A 399 -9.06 -7.86 22.82
N GLU A 400 -8.58 -7.14 23.81
CA GLU A 400 -9.00 -7.36 25.20
C GLU A 400 -10.34 -6.63 25.44
N ASP A 401 -11.27 -7.29 26.13
CA ASP A 401 -12.49 -6.64 26.59
C ASP A 401 -12.14 -5.70 27.75
N GLU A 402 -12.60 -4.46 27.70
CA GLU A 402 -12.55 -3.56 28.84
C GLU A 402 -13.52 -4.12 29.92
N ASP A 403 -12.96 -4.62 31.04
CA ASP A 403 -13.72 -5.07 32.22
C ASP A 403 -14.39 -3.90 32.99
#